data_3e417d2a979f75cf35d6f425c6f2b799
#
_entry.id   3e417d2a979f75cf35d6f425c6f2b799
#
_cell.length_a   1.000
_cell.length_b   1.000
_cell.length_c   1.000
_cell.angle_alpha   90.00
_cell.angle_beta   90.00
_cell.angle_gamma   90.00
#
_symmetry.space_group_name_H-M   'P 1'
#
loop_
_entity.id
_entity.type
_entity.pdbx_description
1 polymer ?
#
loop_
_entity_poly.entity_id
_entity_poly.type
_entity_poly.pdbx_seq_one_letter_code
_entity_poly.pdbx_strand_id
1 'polypeptide(L)'
;MARLIFAGTGGWISTKYRNFICIVLEVGDKVYLLDVGEGALKQLQRLSIDVSKIKSIFVTHTHGDHILGLPGLAVFCVVLGCESLEVYAPKWTQDGMNALRYYLGPRSWGLLNFRYFDVDPHMPIYSDDTIEVYSCKMEHSEPSVAYKVLLKESATSIVYTGDTAPNTRLIDFSRGTDILLHEATLESGEEDIALETGHSTVRQAIEVGLEAEVKRLILVHLGFQKFKRRRFTYKGLEIVVPSDGDSIEI
;
A
#
# COMPACT_ATOMS: atom_id res chain seq x y z
N MET A 1 -10.15 -12.92 12.55
CA MET A 1 -8.65 -12.92 12.59
C MET A 1 -8.19 -12.15 11.38
N ALA A 2 -7.29 -11.19 11.55
CA ALA A 2 -6.78 -10.35 10.47
C ALA A 2 -5.25 -10.44 10.39
N ARG A 3 -4.69 -10.29 9.19
CA ARG A 3 -3.27 -10.44 8.91
C ARG A 3 -2.80 -9.49 7.81
N LEU A 4 -1.69 -8.80 8.04
CA LEU A 4 -0.93 -8.10 7.00
C LEU A 4 0.13 -9.03 6.43
N ILE A 5 0.22 -9.14 5.10
CA ILE A 5 1.22 -9.93 4.39
C ILE A 5 1.93 -9.02 3.40
N PHE A 6 3.24 -9.05 3.41
CA PHE A 6 4.09 -8.21 2.59
C PHE A 6 4.49 -8.97 1.32
N ALA A 7 3.67 -8.91 0.29
CA ALA A 7 3.95 -9.58 -0.98
C ALA A 7 5.08 -8.90 -1.75
N GLY A 8 5.22 -7.58 -1.60
CA GLY A 8 6.33 -6.79 -2.06
C GLY A 8 6.59 -5.63 -1.13
N THR A 9 7.85 -5.37 -0.79
CA THR A 9 8.29 -4.35 0.17
C THR A 9 9.25 -3.34 -0.43
N GLY A 10 9.61 -3.49 -1.71
CA GLY A 10 10.48 -2.58 -2.45
C GLY A 10 9.72 -1.38 -3.00
N GLY A 11 10.46 -0.32 -3.27
CA GLY A 11 9.98 0.91 -3.87
C GLY A 11 10.25 0.96 -5.39
N TRP A 12 10.54 2.14 -5.90
CA TRP A 12 10.72 2.51 -7.31
C TRP A 12 11.67 1.61 -8.13
N ILE A 13 12.55 0.85 -7.47
CA ILE A 13 13.43 -0.14 -8.10
C ILE A 13 13.27 -1.46 -7.35
N SER A 14 12.85 -2.52 -8.05
CA SER A 14 12.90 -3.87 -7.51
C SER A 14 14.34 -4.36 -7.38
N THR A 15 14.57 -5.22 -6.42
CA THR A 15 15.89 -5.85 -6.19
C THR A 15 15.73 -7.36 -6.21
N LYS A 16 16.84 -8.09 -6.16
CA LYS A 16 16.76 -9.56 -6.02
C LYS A 16 16.13 -10.03 -4.69
N TYR A 17 15.94 -9.11 -3.73
CA TYR A 17 15.42 -9.41 -2.39
C TYR A 17 14.05 -8.79 -2.12
N ARG A 18 13.66 -7.76 -2.90
CA ARG A 18 12.42 -7.02 -2.71
C ARG A 18 11.72 -6.82 -4.05
N ASN A 19 10.51 -7.31 -4.14
CA ASN A 19 9.59 -7.01 -5.23
C ASN A 19 8.99 -5.62 -5.04
N PHE A 20 8.46 -5.04 -6.11
CA PHE A 20 7.69 -3.79 -6.03
C PHE A 20 6.55 -3.90 -5.03
N ILE A 21 6.11 -2.75 -4.53
CA ILE A 21 5.14 -2.68 -3.43
C ILE A 21 3.85 -3.43 -3.74
N CYS A 22 3.45 -4.29 -2.81
CA CYS A 22 2.16 -4.94 -2.78
C CYS A 22 1.90 -5.43 -1.36
N ILE A 23 0.96 -4.82 -0.67
CA ILE A 23 0.57 -5.21 0.68
C ILE A 23 -0.78 -5.91 0.63
N VAL A 24 -0.86 -7.07 1.26
CA VAL A 24 -2.09 -7.86 1.36
C VAL A 24 -2.64 -7.71 2.77
N LEU A 25 -3.90 -7.35 2.89
CA LEU A 25 -4.67 -7.41 4.12
C LEU A 25 -5.69 -8.55 3.99
N GLU A 26 -5.51 -9.60 4.78
CA GLU A 26 -6.51 -10.66 4.93
C GLU A 26 -7.36 -10.41 6.17
N VAL A 27 -8.68 -10.48 6.03
CA VAL A 27 -9.65 -10.37 7.13
C VAL A 27 -10.69 -11.48 6.97
N GLY A 28 -10.59 -12.49 7.82
CA GLY A 28 -11.41 -13.70 7.66
C GLY A 28 -11.11 -14.43 6.35
N ASP A 29 -12.09 -14.51 5.46
CA ASP A 29 -11.97 -15.12 4.13
C ASP A 29 -11.81 -14.09 3.00
N LYS A 30 -11.67 -12.80 3.33
CA LYS A 30 -11.54 -11.70 2.38
C LYS A 30 -10.10 -11.24 2.26
N VAL A 31 -9.74 -10.85 1.05
CA VAL A 31 -8.42 -10.32 0.70
C VAL A 31 -8.59 -8.89 0.16
N TYR A 32 -7.78 -7.97 0.64
CA TYR A 32 -7.67 -6.60 0.16
C TYR A 32 -6.22 -6.32 -0.22
N LEU A 33 -6.00 -5.58 -1.30
CA LEU A 33 -4.65 -5.20 -1.72
C LEU A 33 -4.47 -3.69 -1.60
N LEU A 34 -3.32 -3.28 -1.06
CA LEU A 34 -2.85 -1.90 -1.05
C LEU A 34 -1.68 -1.84 -2.03
N ASP A 35 -1.88 -1.19 -3.16
CA ASP A 35 -1.07 -1.18 -4.36
C ASP A 35 -0.78 -2.57 -4.96
N VAL A 36 -0.46 -2.61 -6.24
CA VAL A 36 -0.18 -3.83 -7.00
C VAL A 36 0.95 -3.55 -7.99
N GLY A 37 2.18 -3.54 -7.49
CA GLY A 37 3.37 -3.33 -8.32
C GLY A 37 3.66 -4.49 -9.26
N GLU A 38 4.58 -4.30 -10.21
CA GLU A 38 4.99 -5.35 -11.14
C GLU A 38 5.46 -6.60 -10.38
N GLY A 39 5.13 -7.79 -10.87
CA GLY A 39 5.45 -9.06 -10.22
C GLY A 39 4.53 -9.46 -9.06
N ALA A 40 3.57 -8.63 -8.66
CA ALA A 40 2.65 -8.91 -7.55
C ALA A 40 1.93 -10.26 -7.71
N LEU A 41 1.40 -10.57 -8.91
CA LEU A 41 0.74 -11.87 -9.16
C LEU A 41 1.64 -13.06 -8.79
N LYS A 42 2.91 -13.01 -9.20
CA LYS A 42 3.86 -14.08 -8.89
C LYS A 42 4.10 -14.23 -7.39
N GLN A 43 4.13 -13.11 -6.66
CA GLN A 43 4.29 -13.13 -5.21
C GLN A 43 3.02 -13.65 -4.51
N LEU A 44 1.83 -13.22 -4.94
CA LEU A 44 0.57 -13.74 -4.41
C LEU A 44 0.49 -15.27 -4.57
N GLN A 45 0.86 -15.80 -5.75
CA GLN A 45 0.93 -17.25 -5.99
C GLN A 45 1.94 -17.95 -5.09
N ARG A 46 3.15 -17.39 -4.91
CA ARG A 46 4.19 -17.96 -4.02
C ARG A 46 3.75 -18.01 -2.56
N LEU A 47 2.97 -17.02 -2.13
CA LEU A 47 2.44 -16.92 -0.78
C LEU A 47 1.12 -17.69 -0.60
N SER A 48 0.66 -18.37 -1.65
CA SER A 48 -0.60 -19.13 -1.66
C SER A 48 -1.81 -18.26 -1.30
N ILE A 49 -1.78 -16.96 -1.69
CA ILE A 49 -2.92 -16.06 -1.54
C ILE A 49 -3.96 -16.42 -2.60
N ASP A 50 -5.18 -16.68 -2.15
CA ASP A 50 -6.29 -16.98 -3.04
C ASP A 50 -6.80 -15.70 -3.72
N VAL A 51 -6.37 -15.51 -4.98
CA VAL A 51 -6.71 -14.33 -5.78
C VAL A 51 -8.23 -14.20 -6.02
N SER A 52 -8.98 -15.31 -6.00
CA SER A 52 -10.44 -15.28 -6.17
C SER A 52 -11.16 -14.63 -4.98
N LYS A 53 -10.50 -14.49 -3.84
CA LYS A 53 -11.01 -13.85 -2.63
C LYS A 53 -10.73 -12.34 -2.56
N ILE A 54 -10.06 -11.77 -3.56
CA ILE A 54 -9.80 -10.33 -3.59
C ILE A 54 -11.13 -9.59 -3.73
N LYS A 55 -11.45 -8.78 -2.71
CA LYS A 55 -12.65 -7.93 -2.66
C LYS A 55 -12.41 -6.57 -3.27
N SER A 56 -11.26 -5.96 -2.94
CA SER A 56 -10.92 -4.64 -3.44
C SER A 56 -9.42 -4.43 -3.48
N ILE A 57 -9.00 -3.59 -4.41
CA ILE A 57 -7.63 -3.12 -4.60
C ILE A 57 -7.66 -1.61 -4.41
N PHE A 58 -6.80 -1.06 -3.56
CA PHE A 58 -6.68 0.36 -3.28
C PHE A 58 -5.37 0.86 -3.85
N VAL A 59 -5.42 1.70 -4.85
CA VAL A 59 -4.26 2.25 -5.56
C VAL A 59 -4.00 3.66 -5.09
N THR A 60 -2.77 3.94 -4.62
CA THR A 60 -2.38 5.25 -4.10
C THR A 60 -2.15 6.28 -5.19
N HIS A 61 -1.43 5.90 -6.25
CA HIS A 61 -1.11 6.73 -7.42
C HIS A 61 -0.67 5.86 -8.61
N THR A 62 -0.28 6.47 -9.73
CA THR A 62 -0.08 5.76 -11.01
C THR A 62 1.38 5.47 -11.38
N HIS A 63 2.34 5.61 -10.48
CA HIS A 63 3.68 5.12 -10.76
C HIS A 63 3.69 3.60 -11.01
N GLY A 64 4.58 3.15 -11.88
CA GLY A 64 4.56 1.77 -12.37
C GLY A 64 4.77 0.72 -11.29
N ASP A 65 5.58 1.02 -10.30
CA ASP A 65 5.85 0.17 -9.13
C ASP A 65 4.63 -0.01 -8.21
N HIS A 66 3.55 0.77 -8.42
CA HIS A 66 2.28 0.65 -7.69
C HIS A 66 1.14 0.03 -8.50
N ILE A 67 1.20 0.04 -9.85
CA ILE A 67 0.05 -0.38 -10.68
C ILE A 67 0.36 -1.43 -11.75
N LEU A 68 1.62 -1.65 -12.14
CA LEU A 68 1.93 -2.53 -13.28
C LEU A 68 1.70 -4.03 -13.02
N GLY A 69 1.36 -4.42 -11.81
CA GLY A 69 0.87 -5.77 -11.50
C GLY A 69 -0.61 -6.00 -11.86
N LEU A 70 -1.41 -4.93 -11.99
CA LEU A 70 -2.84 -5.03 -12.33
C LEU A 70 -3.11 -5.80 -13.63
N PRO A 71 -2.38 -5.58 -14.73
CA PRO A 71 -2.59 -6.33 -15.97
C PRO A 71 -2.44 -7.85 -15.78
N GLY A 72 -1.37 -8.29 -15.12
CA GLY A 72 -1.15 -9.71 -14.86
C GLY A 72 -2.23 -10.32 -13.98
N LEU A 73 -2.65 -9.58 -12.94
CA LEU A 73 -3.72 -10.00 -12.04
C LEU A 73 -5.06 -10.13 -12.79
N ALA A 74 -5.41 -9.15 -13.63
CA ALA A 74 -6.64 -9.18 -14.42
C ALA A 74 -6.68 -10.38 -15.39
N VAL A 75 -5.56 -10.67 -16.08
CA VAL A 75 -5.46 -11.86 -16.94
C VAL A 75 -5.65 -13.14 -16.15
N PHE A 76 -5.03 -13.26 -14.99
CA PHE A 76 -5.15 -14.45 -14.14
C PHE A 76 -6.57 -14.63 -13.59
N CYS A 77 -7.22 -13.55 -13.19
CA CYS A 77 -8.62 -13.58 -12.74
C CYS A 77 -9.59 -14.03 -13.84
N VAL A 78 -9.33 -13.67 -15.10
CA VAL A 78 -10.09 -14.23 -16.24
C VAL A 78 -9.97 -15.75 -16.31
N VAL A 79 -8.77 -16.28 -16.09
CA VAL A 79 -8.51 -17.75 -16.09
C VAL A 79 -9.22 -18.43 -14.94
N LEU A 80 -9.26 -17.79 -13.76
CA LEU A 80 -9.96 -18.31 -12.58
C LEU A 80 -11.49 -18.18 -12.67
N GLY A 81 -12.02 -17.41 -13.63
CA GLY A 81 -13.46 -17.17 -13.75
C GLY A 81 -13.99 -16.16 -12.73
N CYS A 82 -13.15 -15.24 -12.25
CA CYS A 82 -13.60 -14.15 -11.39
C CYS A 82 -14.62 -13.28 -12.13
N GLU A 83 -15.59 -12.71 -11.41
CA GLU A 83 -16.62 -11.83 -11.99
C GLU A 83 -16.09 -10.42 -12.23
N SER A 84 -15.37 -9.84 -11.27
CA SER A 84 -14.76 -8.53 -11.34
C SER A 84 -13.59 -8.38 -10.37
N LEU A 85 -12.76 -7.36 -10.62
CA LEU A 85 -11.76 -6.84 -9.69
C LEU A 85 -12.10 -5.37 -9.43
N GLU A 86 -12.58 -5.07 -8.24
CA GLU A 86 -12.89 -3.70 -7.83
C GLU A 86 -11.59 -2.95 -7.50
N VAL A 87 -11.31 -1.86 -8.24
CA VAL A 87 -10.11 -1.05 -8.09
C VAL A 87 -10.49 0.36 -7.69
N TYR A 88 -10.19 0.73 -6.45
CA TYR A 88 -10.40 2.06 -5.90
C TYR A 88 -9.17 2.93 -6.11
N ALA A 89 -9.36 4.09 -6.73
CA ALA A 89 -8.27 5.01 -7.05
C ALA A 89 -8.76 6.47 -7.05
N PRO A 90 -7.91 7.44 -6.70
CA PRO A 90 -8.28 8.86 -6.80
C PRO A 90 -8.66 9.26 -8.24
N LYS A 91 -9.58 10.21 -8.41
CA LYS A 91 -10.05 10.62 -9.76
C LYS A 91 -8.95 11.05 -10.70
N TRP A 92 -7.90 11.70 -10.20
CA TRP A 92 -6.78 12.14 -11.07
C TRP A 92 -5.94 11.01 -11.65
N THR A 93 -6.09 9.77 -11.16
CA THR A 93 -5.39 8.60 -11.70
C THR A 93 -6.04 8.04 -12.97
N GLN A 94 -7.22 8.53 -13.36
CA GLN A 94 -8.06 7.93 -14.41
C GLN A 94 -7.33 7.76 -15.74
N ASP A 95 -6.55 8.75 -16.18
CA ASP A 95 -5.84 8.68 -17.45
C ASP A 95 -4.71 7.63 -17.41
N GLY A 96 -3.95 7.57 -16.31
CA GLY A 96 -2.92 6.55 -16.10
C GLY A 96 -3.51 5.14 -16.06
N MET A 97 -4.63 4.95 -15.34
CA MET A 97 -5.33 3.66 -15.32
C MET A 97 -5.87 3.27 -16.70
N ASN A 98 -6.44 4.22 -17.46
CA ASN A 98 -6.92 3.97 -18.80
C ASN A 98 -5.80 3.57 -19.78
N ALA A 99 -4.56 4.03 -19.56
CA ALA A 99 -3.41 3.63 -20.36
C ALA A 99 -3.11 2.12 -20.26
N LEU A 100 -3.43 1.47 -19.13
CA LEU A 100 -3.28 0.02 -18.96
C LEU A 100 -4.11 -0.78 -19.98
N ARG A 101 -5.17 -0.17 -20.54
CA ARG A 101 -6.01 -0.81 -21.57
C ARG A 101 -5.21 -1.27 -22.79
N TYR A 102 -4.16 -0.55 -23.15
CA TYR A 102 -3.32 -0.91 -24.31
C TYR A 102 -2.56 -2.23 -24.12
N TYR A 103 -2.40 -2.69 -22.88
CA TYR A 103 -1.69 -3.92 -22.54
C TYR A 103 -2.64 -5.10 -22.27
N LEU A 104 -3.97 -4.88 -22.33
CA LEU A 104 -4.97 -5.86 -21.97
C LEU A 104 -5.92 -6.14 -23.14
N GLY A 105 -6.26 -7.41 -23.34
CA GLY A 105 -7.38 -7.78 -24.18
C GLY A 105 -8.73 -7.31 -23.58
N PRO A 106 -9.79 -7.19 -24.41
CA PRO A 106 -11.08 -6.66 -23.97
C PRO A 106 -11.68 -7.38 -22.74
N ARG A 107 -11.48 -8.70 -22.66
CA ARG A 107 -12.02 -9.52 -21.56
C ARG A 107 -11.32 -9.20 -20.24
N SER A 108 -9.98 -9.11 -20.21
CA SER A 108 -9.22 -8.79 -19.00
C SER A 108 -9.42 -7.33 -18.60
N TRP A 109 -9.53 -6.42 -19.57
CA TRP A 109 -9.87 -5.03 -19.30
C TRP A 109 -11.27 -4.88 -18.70
N GLY A 110 -12.26 -5.57 -19.25
CA GLY A 110 -13.65 -5.53 -18.76
C GLY A 110 -13.85 -6.12 -17.36
N LEU A 111 -12.85 -6.86 -16.84
CA LEU A 111 -12.88 -7.39 -15.49
C LEU A 111 -12.46 -6.35 -14.45
N LEU A 112 -11.66 -5.35 -14.84
CA LEU A 112 -11.25 -4.26 -13.96
C LEU A 112 -12.38 -3.24 -13.81
N ASN A 113 -12.94 -3.14 -12.63
CA ASN A 113 -14.02 -2.22 -12.29
C ASN A 113 -13.46 -1.05 -11.47
N PHE A 114 -13.12 0.04 -12.15
CA PHE A 114 -12.53 1.22 -11.51
C PHE A 114 -13.58 2.05 -10.79
N ARG A 115 -13.34 2.30 -9.50
CA ARG A 115 -14.12 3.15 -8.59
C ARG A 115 -13.30 4.41 -8.27
N TYR A 116 -13.48 5.44 -9.06
CA TYR A 116 -12.80 6.72 -8.86
C TYR A 116 -13.49 7.55 -7.80
N PHE A 117 -12.72 8.12 -6.85
CA PHE A 117 -13.24 8.90 -5.75
C PHE A 117 -12.56 10.28 -5.63
N ASP A 118 -13.25 11.23 -5.00
CA ASP A 118 -12.67 12.48 -4.50
C ASP A 118 -12.06 12.22 -3.12
N VAL A 119 -10.88 12.79 -2.89
CA VAL A 119 -10.16 12.58 -1.63
C VAL A 119 -10.71 13.47 -0.53
N ASP A 120 -11.28 12.85 0.50
CA ASP A 120 -11.75 13.50 1.72
C ASP A 120 -11.41 12.61 2.93
N PRO A 121 -10.58 13.10 3.90
CA PRO A 121 -10.18 12.29 5.05
C PRO A 121 -11.31 11.97 6.03
N HIS A 122 -12.49 12.61 5.88
CA HIS A 122 -13.65 12.43 6.75
C HIS A 122 -14.75 11.55 6.14
N MET A 123 -14.64 11.20 4.86
CA MET A 123 -15.61 10.38 4.16
C MET A 123 -14.99 9.05 3.75
N PRO A 124 -15.62 7.90 4.09
CA PRO A 124 -15.12 6.60 3.65
C PRO A 124 -15.29 6.46 2.14
N ILE A 125 -14.24 6.00 1.47
CA ILE A 125 -14.25 5.67 0.05
C ILE A 125 -14.73 4.25 -0.22
N TYR A 126 -14.66 3.40 0.82
CA TYR A 126 -15.08 2.00 0.80
C TYR A 126 -15.57 1.57 2.18
N SER A 127 -16.59 0.75 2.21
CA SER A 127 -17.07 0.10 3.43
C SER A 127 -17.76 -1.23 3.09
N ASP A 128 -17.42 -2.29 3.78
CA ASP A 128 -18.15 -3.55 3.78
C ASP A 128 -18.40 -4.03 5.23
N ASP A 129 -18.74 -5.29 5.43
CA ASP A 129 -18.99 -5.87 6.76
C ASP A 129 -17.71 -6.04 7.61
N THR A 130 -16.51 -5.99 7.01
CA THR A 130 -15.24 -6.25 7.70
C THR A 130 -14.36 -5.02 7.87
N ILE A 131 -14.28 -4.15 6.85
CA ILE A 131 -13.42 -2.96 6.87
C ILE A 131 -14.16 -1.69 6.44
N GLU A 132 -13.58 -0.57 6.80
CA GLU A 132 -13.90 0.75 6.28
C GLU A 132 -12.61 1.47 5.91
N VAL A 133 -12.59 2.16 4.75
CA VAL A 133 -11.37 2.77 4.21
C VAL A 133 -11.58 4.25 3.95
N TYR A 134 -10.67 5.07 4.44
CA TYR A 134 -10.58 6.51 4.23
C TYR A 134 -9.32 6.85 3.43
N SER A 135 -9.29 8.04 2.83
CA SER A 135 -8.13 8.51 2.06
C SER A 135 -7.73 9.93 2.42
N CYS A 136 -6.44 10.23 2.36
CA CYS A 136 -5.90 11.57 2.57
C CYS A 136 -4.85 11.89 1.53
N LYS A 137 -4.85 13.13 0.98
CA LYS A 137 -3.88 13.55 -0.02
C LYS A 137 -2.48 13.68 0.57
N MET A 138 -1.48 13.14 -0.12
CA MET A 138 -0.08 13.15 0.27
C MET A 138 0.77 14.09 -0.59
N GLU A 139 1.97 14.38 -0.12
CA GLU A 139 2.96 15.23 -0.80
C GLU A 139 3.95 14.36 -1.58
N HIS A 140 3.75 14.24 -2.87
CA HIS A 140 4.61 13.45 -3.75
C HIS A 140 4.74 14.13 -5.12
N SER A 141 5.73 13.75 -5.93
CA SER A 141 5.97 14.29 -7.27
C SER A 141 4.75 14.14 -8.18
N GLU A 142 4.07 13.00 -8.12
CA GLU A 142 2.73 12.77 -8.67
C GLU A 142 1.70 12.79 -7.54
N PRO A 143 0.46 13.27 -7.77
CA PRO A 143 -0.57 13.24 -6.74
C PRO A 143 -0.78 11.83 -6.18
N SER A 144 -0.56 11.66 -4.87
CA SER A 144 -0.68 10.40 -4.14
C SER A 144 -1.66 10.51 -2.97
N VAL A 145 -2.11 9.37 -2.44
CA VAL A 145 -2.95 9.31 -1.23
C VAL A 145 -2.42 8.28 -0.25
N ALA A 146 -2.63 8.57 1.04
CA ALA A 146 -2.60 7.57 2.10
C ALA A 146 -3.98 6.95 2.29
N TYR A 147 -4.03 5.68 2.70
CA TYR A 147 -5.25 4.99 3.09
C TYR A 147 -5.25 4.69 4.59
N LYS A 148 -6.35 4.98 5.28
CA LYS A 148 -6.62 4.49 6.63
C LYS A 148 -7.69 3.41 6.55
N VAL A 149 -7.32 2.21 7.00
CA VAL A 149 -8.22 1.05 7.08
C VAL A 149 -8.60 0.83 8.53
N LEU A 150 -9.89 0.77 8.81
CA LEU A 150 -10.44 0.41 10.10
C LEU A 150 -11.02 -1.00 10.03
N LEU A 151 -10.53 -1.91 10.85
CA LEU A 151 -11.09 -3.26 11.01
C LEU A 151 -12.30 -3.17 11.94
N LYS A 152 -13.50 -3.48 11.44
CA LYS A 152 -14.77 -3.26 12.18
C LYS A 152 -14.90 -4.14 13.42
N GLU A 153 -14.38 -5.37 13.37
CA GLU A 153 -14.50 -6.31 14.50
C GLU A 153 -13.56 -5.94 15.66
N SER A 154 -12.29 -5.64 15.37
CA SER A 154 -11.27 -5.35 16.40
C SER A 154 -11.11 -3.86 16.70
N ALA A 155 -11.71 -2.98 15.92
CA ALA A 155 -11.47 -1.54 15.90
C ALA A 155 -9.98 -1.17 15.66
N THR A 156 -9.18 -2.10 15.14
CA THR A 156 -7.77 -1.85 14.80
C THR A 156 -7.68 -0.93 13.60
N SER A 157 -6.82 0.07 13.70
CA SER A 157 -6.58 1.07 12.65
C SER A 157 -5.21 0.89 12.01
N ILE A 158 -5.18 0.92 10.67
CA ILE A 158 -3.97 0.78 9.87
C ILE A 158 -3.91 1.97 8.92
N VAL A 159 -2.78 2.66 8.87
CA VAL A 159 -2.52 3.66 7.82
C VAL A 159 -1.42 3.14 6.91
N TYR A 160 -1.64 3.20 5.60
CA TYR A 160 -0.65 3.00 4.56
C TYR A 160 -0.43 4.32 3.82
N THR A 161 0.80 4.83 3.83
CA THR A 161 1.09 6.18 3.36
C THR A 161 1.03 6.33 1.84
N GLY A 162 1.23 5.22 1.08
CA GLY A 162 1.71 5.37 -0.29
C GLY A 162 3.02 6.14 -0.29
N ASP A 163 3.36 6.80 -1.39
CA ASP A 163 4.56 7.60 -1.50
C ASP A 163 4.30 9.04 -1.05
N THR A 164 5.19 9.55 -0.21
CA THR A 164 5.04 10.89 0.37
C THR A 164 6.32 11.44 0.99
N ALA A 165 6.57 12.73 0.81
CA ALA A 165 7.40 13.48 1.75
C ALA A 165 6.68 13.64 3.10
N PRO A 166 7.41 13.83 4.22
CA PRO A 166 6.82 14.11 5.52
C PRO A 166 5.98 15.39 5.46
N ASN A 167 4.78 15.34 6.02
CA ASN A 167 3.88 16.48 6.06
C ASN A 167 2.90 16.39 7.23
N THR A 168 2.37 17.54 7.67
CA THR A 168 1.47 17.63 8.83
C THR A 168 0.15 16.89 8.61
N ARG A 169 -0.38 16.84 7.39
CA ARG A 169 -1.61 16.10 7.08
C ARG A 169 -1.45 14.60 7.33
N LEU A 170 -0.29 14.03 6.97
CA LEU A 170 0.01 12.63 7.26
C LEU A 170 0.06 12.37 8.76
N ILE A 171 0.74 13.25 9.52
CA ILE A 171 0.84 13.14 10.98
C ILE A 171 -0.56 13.14 11.60
N ASP A 172 -1.41 14.11 11.24
CA ASP A 172 -2.77 14.21 11.76
C ASP A 172 -3.65 13.03 11.33
N PHE A 173 -3.54 12.59 10.08
CA PHE A 173 -4.29 11.44 9.55
C PHE A 173 -3.88 10.13 10.23
N SER A 174 -2.60 10.02 10.65
CA SER A 174 -2.04 8.83 11.30
C SER A 174 -2.13 8.88 12.84
N ARG A 175 -2.60 9.98 13.42
CA ARG A 175 -2.57 10.18 14.87
C ARG A 175 -3.26 9.06 15.63
N GLY A 176 -2.52 8.46 16.59
CA GLY A 176 -2.99 7.39 17.47
C GLY A 176 -3.32 6.07 16.75
N THR A 177 -2.94 5.91 15.48
CA THR A 177 -3.19 4.68 14.70
C THR A 177 -2.41 3.51 15.30
N ASP A 178 -3.01 2.30 15.27
CA ASP A 178 -2.36 1.10 15.79
C ASP A 178 -1.15 0.70 14.96
N ILE A 179 -1.25 0.79 13.63
CA ILE A 179 -0.19 0.42 12.69
C ILE A 179 -0.04 1.50 11.62
N LEU A 180 1.17 2.01 11.47
CA LEU A 180 1.54 2.88 10.35
C LEU A 180 2.49 2.12 9.41
N LEU A 181 2.04 1.84 8.20
CA LEU A 181 2.87 1.38 7.08
C LEU A 181 3.39 2.61 6.37
N HIS A 182 4.65 2.98 6.58
CA HIS A 182 5.25 4.19 6.03
C HIS A 182 6.33 3.85 5.01
N GLU A 183 6.30 4.55 3.88
CA GLU A 183 7.40 4.49 2.93
C GLU A 183 8.71 4.97 3.56
N ALA A 184 9.81 4.39 3.14
CA ALA A 184 11.14 4.80 3.58
C ALA A 184 12.14 4.55 2.43
N THR A 185 11.88 5.23 1.32
CA THR A 185 12.58 5.03 0.04
C THR A 185 14.06 5.35 0.13
N LEU A 186 14.45 6.32 0.97
CA LEU A 186 15.81 6.83 1.06
C LEU A 186 16.45 6.56 2.43
N GLU A 187 17.79 6.55 2.45
CA GLU A 187 18.52 6.38 3.70
C GLU A 187 18.51 7.68 4.53
N SER A 188 18.68 7.53 5.84
CA SER A 188 18.85 8.69 6.73
C SER A 188 20.14 9.45 6.35
N GLY A 189 20.01 10.75 6.13
CA GLY A 189 21.06 11.64 5.61
C GLY A 189 20.83 12.09 4.16
N GLU A 190 19.78 11.55 3.50
CA GLU A 190 19.39 11.91 2.12
C GLU A 190 18.10 12.77 2.09
N GLU A 191 17.86 13.58 3.14
CA GLU A 191 16.60 14.32 3.32
C GLU A 191 16.34 15.34 2.21
N ASP A 192 17.39 15.95 1.65
CA ASP A 192 17.27 16.91 0.54
C ASP A 192 16.75 16.19 -0.73
N ILE A 193 17.28 14.99 -1.01
CA ILE A 193 16.83 14.16 -2.14
C ILE A 193 15.41 13.67 -1.90
N ALA A 194 15.10 13.29 -0.67
CA ALA A 194 13.75 12.85 -0.29
C ALA A 194 12.72 13.95 -0.54
N LEU A 195 13.02 15.19 -0.14
CA LEU A 195 12.15 16.33 -0.36
C LEU A 195 11.98 16.64 -1.86
N GLU A 196 13.07 16.63 -2.64
CA GLU A 196 13.06 16.92 -4.08
C GLU A 196 12.21 15.89 -4.85
N THR A 197 12.27 14.61 -4.46
CA THR A 197 11.57 13.52 -5.12
C THR A 197 10.18 13.24 -4.54
N GLY A 198 9.81 13.89 -3.44
CA GLY A 198 8.53 13.69 -2.77
C GLY A 198 8.45 12.37 -2.01
N HIS A 199 9.55 11.93 -1.42
CA HIS A 199 9.68 10.71 -0.62
C HIS A 199 10.12 10.99 0.81
N SER A 200 10.27 9.92 1.60
CA SER A 200 10.76 9.97 2.98
C SER A 200 12.03 9.16 3.15
N THR A 201 12.92 9.64 4.03
CA THR A 201 14.02 8.83 4.57
C THR A 201 13.52 7.96 5.72
N VAL A 202 14.31 6.92 6.06
CA VAL A 202 14.05 6.09 7.25
C VAL A 202 13.89 6.93 8.51
N ARG A 203 14.74 7.96 8.70
CA ARG A 203 14.65 8.87 9.85
C ARG A 203 13.35 9.64 9.89
N GLN A 204 12.96 10.24 8.76
CA GLN A 204 11.72 11.00 8.64
C GLN A 204 10.48 10.13 8.89
N ALA A 205 10.45 8.90 8.37
CA ALA A 205 9.36 7.95 8.65
C ALA A 205 9.25 7.64 10.16
N ILE A 206 10.37 7.50 10.86
CA ILE A 206 10.40 7.30 12.31
C ILE A 206 9.90 8.56 13.05
N GLU A 207 10.30 9.74 12.64
CA GLU A 207 9.86 11.02 13.21
C GLU A 207 8.34 11.20 13.04
N VAL A 208 7.79 10.91 11.85
CA VAL A 208 6.33 10.90 11.62
C VAL A 208 5.62 9.93 12.56
N GLY A 209 6.13 8.69 12.69
CA GLY A 209 5.53 7.69 13.56
C GLY A 209 5.52 8.10 15.04
N LEU A 210 6.58 8.76 15.52
CA LEU A 210 6.68 9.28 16.88
C LEU A 210 5.73 10.46 17.10
N GLU A 211 5.67 11.42 16.16
CA GLU A 211 4.83 12.61 16.28
C GLU A 211 3.34 12.28 16.15
N ALA A 212 3.00 11.29 15.32
CA ALA A 212 1.64 10.77 15.21
C ALA A 212 1.24 9.84 16.36
N GLU A 213 2.16 9.52 17.29
CA GLU A 213 1.92 8.64 18.43
C GLU A 213 1.35 7.27 18.03
N VAL A 214 1.85 6.69 16.91
CA VAL A 214 1.40 5.38 16.47
C VAL A 214 1.97 4.28 17.36
N LYS A 215 1.24 3.16 17.51
CA LYS A 215 1.71 2.06 18.37
C LYS A 215 2.82 1.23 17.72
N ARG A 216 2.75 1.07 16.40
CA ARG A 216 3.73 0.31 15.60
C ARG A 216 3.98 1.00 14.27
N LEU A 217 5.24 1.16 13.90
CA LEU A 217 5.70 1.62 12.60
C LEU A 217 6.25 0.44 11.80
N ILE A 218 5.79 0.29 10.56
CA ILE A 218 6.31 -0.71 9.62
C ILE A 218 6.87 0.04 8.42
N LEU A 219 8.17 -0.13 8.15
CA LEU A 219 8.84 0.53 7.03
C LEU A 219 8.70 -0.31 5.78
N VAL A 220 8.10 0.26 4.74
CA VAL A 220 7.87 -0.36 3.44
C VAL A 220 8.39 0.54 2.32
N HIS A 221 8.20 0.17 1.06
CA HIS A 221 8.66 0.91 -0.11
C HIS A 221 10.16 1.23 -0.01
N LEU A 222 10.94 0.20 0.30
CA LEU A 222 12.37 0.34 0.61
C LEU A 222 13.21 0.29 -0.67
N GLY A 223 14.22 1.16 -0.75
CA GLY A 223 15.23 1.14 -1.80
C GLY A 223 16.35 0.12 -1.52
N PHE A 224 17.60 0.59 -1.48
CA PHE A 224 18.78 -0.26 -1.28
C PHE A 224 19.24 -0.36 0.17
N GLN A 225 18.47 0.15 1.12
CA GLN A 225 18.83 0.19 2.54
C GLN A 225 19.09 -1.20 3.11
N LYS A 226 20.12 -1.28 3.96
CA LYS A 226 20.49 -2.49 4.69
C LYS A 226 20.21 -2.30 6.18
N PHE A 227 19.28 -3.07 6.70
CA PHE A 227 18.94 -3.03 8.11
C PHE A 227 19.68 -4.12 8.89
N LYS A 228 20.43 -3.72 9.94
CA LYS A 228 21.08 -4.65 10.87
C LYS A 228 20.07 -5.39 11.77
N ARG A 229 18.94 -4.75 12.07
CA ARG A 229 17.82 -5.29 12.84
C ARG A 229 16.54 -5.01 12.09
N ARG A 230 15.68 -6.02 11.99
CA ARG A 230 14.38 -5.94 11.31
C ARG A 230 13.22 -5.67 12.26
N ARG A 231 13.44 -5.75 13.58
CA ARG A 231 12.51 -5.37 14.63
C ARG A 231 13.30 -4.75 15.79
N PHE A 232 12.93 -3.56 16.20
CA PHE A 232 13.56 -2.82 17.30
C PHE A 232 12.60 -1.77 17.86
N THR A 233 12.93 -1.25 19.05
CA THR A 233 12.16 -0.15 19.68
C THR A 233 13.03 1.10 19.72
N TYR A 234 12.45 2.24 19.35
CA TYR A 234 13.09 3.55 19.46
C TYR A 234 12.13 4.54 20.14
N LYS A 235 12.54 5.15 21.25
CA LYS A 235 11.71 6.08 22.07
C LYS A 235 10.29 5.54 22.37
N GLY A 236 10.17 4.25 22.60
CA GLY A 236 8.90 3.59 22.91
C GLY A 236 8.11 3.10 21.67
N LEU A 237 8.45 3.55 20.47
CA LEU A 237 7.82 3.10 19.23
C LEU A 237 8.42 1.77 18.77
N GLU A 238 7.59 0.76 18.56
CA GLU A 238 7.99 -0.49 17.90
C GLU A 238 8.15 -0.26 16.39
N ILE A 239 9.33 -0.60 15.86
CA ILE A 239 9.65 -0.46 14.43
C ILE A 239 9.93 -1.82 13.83
N VAL A 240 9.26 -2.12 12.71
CA VAL A 240 9.40 -3.37 11.96
C VAL A 240 9.80 -3.07 10.52
N VAL A 241 10.75 -3.84 10.01
CA VAL A 241 11.21 -3.78 8.61
C VAL A 241 10.97 -5.15 7.97
N PRO A 242 9.83 -5.36 7.30
CA PRO A 242 9.50 -6.66 6.72
C PRO A 242 10.37 -6.98 5.50
N SER A 243 10.43 -8.25 5.16
CA SER A 243 10.84 -8.75 3.85
C SER A 243 9.63 -9.26 3.09
N ASP A 244 9.80 -9.44 1.78
CA ASP A 244 8.81 -10.11 0.97
C ASP A 244 8.49 -11.50 1.54
N GLY A 245 7.21 -11.79 1.72
CA GLY A 245 6.71 -13.03 2.31
C GLY A 245 6.50 -12.99 3.82
N ASP A 246 6.98 -11.97 4.53
CA ASP A 246 6.68 -11.84 5.97
C ASP A 246 5.19 -11.54 6.17
N SER A 247 4.66 -11.93 7.33
CA SER A 247 3.30 -11.60 7.76
C SER A 247 3.23 -11.21 9.23
N ILE A 248 2.23 -10.41 9.58
CA ILE A 248 1.97 -9.92 10.93
C ILE A 248 0.49 -10.11 11.23
N GLU A 249 0.19 -10.84 12.31
CA GLU A 249 -1.17 -10.91 12.86
C GLU A 249 -1.55 -9.58 13.51
N ILE A 250 -2.83 -9.18 13.34
CA ILE A 250 -3.34 -7.89 13.79
C ILE A 250 -4.75 -7.97 14.37
#